data_4317bec667fe0b02968a9ba22dd66d52
#
_entry.id   4317bec667fe0b02968a9ba22dd66d52
#
_cell.length_a   1.000
_cell.length_b   1.000
_cell.length_c   1.000
_cell.angle_alpha   90.00
_cell.angle_beta   90.00
_cell.angle_gamma   90.00
#
_symmetry.space_group_name_H-M   'P 1'
#
loop_
_entity.id
_entity.type
_entity.pdbx_description
1 polymer ?
#
loop_
_entity_poly.entity_id
_entity_poly.type
_entity_poly.pdbx_seq_one_letter_code
_entity_poly.pdbx_strand_id
1 'polypeptide(L)'
;MADLHTFKDGLVVTAFWEAKPDEVDAVQAIVRQFLPQAQREPGVKAFQIHQSTSEPHKFFFYEVFKDEAAFADHQQTDHFKTLIVGQAVPKLAKRERTQHRFV
;
A
#
# COMPACT_ATOMS: atom_id res chain seq x y z
N MET A 1 20.87 7.64 -4.15
CA MET A 1 20.06 6.42 -4.24
C MET A 1 19.93 5.80 -2.86
N ALA A 2 18.73 5.44 -2.46
CA ALA A 2 18.53 4.84 -1.15
C ALA A 2 19.08 3.40 -1.15
N ASP A 3 19.89 3.08 -0.14
CA ASP A 3 20.33 1.73 0.16
C ASP A 3 19.16 0.98 0.82
N LEU A 4 18.94 -0.28 0.47
CA LEU A 4 17.92 -1.12 1.10
C LEU A 4 18.13 -1.27 2.61
N HIS A 5 19.36 -1.07 3.08
CA HIS A 5 19.71 -1.16 4.48
C HIS A 5 19.65 0.18 5.22
N THR A 6 19.17 1.26 4.56
CA THR A 6 19.05 2.58 5.17
C THR A 6 18.00 2.60 6.28
N PHE A 7 16.89 1.88 6.09
CA PHE A 7 15.80 1.85 7.06
C PHE A 7 16.13 0.87 8.18
N LYS A 8 16.30 1.39 9.38
CA LYS A 8 16.64 0.62 10.59
C LYS A 8 15.55 0.67 11.64
N ASP A 9 14.63 1.60 11.51
CA ASP A 9 13.54 1.81 12.46
C ASP A 9 12.29 2.27 11.71
N GLY A 10 11.19 2.34 12.44
CA GLY A 10 9.91 2.71 11.92
C GLY A 10 8.94 1.54 11.95
N LEU A 11 7.78 1.76 11.37
CA LEU A 11 6.75 0.75 11.24
C LEU A 11 6.69 0.26 9.81
N VAL A 12 6.83 -1.05 9.62
CA VAL A 12 6.64 -1.69 8.31
C VAL A 12 5.22 -2.24 8.25
N VAL A 13 4.51 -1.91 7.19
CA VAL A 13 3.18 -2.46 6.92
C VAL A 13 3.22 -3.17 5.59
N THR A 14 2.77 -4.42 5.58
CA THR A 14 2.59 -5.18 4.35
C THR A 14 1.11 -5.46 4.13
N ALA A 15 0.70 -5.49 2.88
CA ALA A 15 -0.67 -5.85 2.53
C ALA A 15 -0.66 -6.77 1.32
N PHE A 16 -1.59 -7.71 1.32
CA PHE A 16 -1.85 -8.59 0.19
C PHE A 16 -3.29 -8.43 -0.23
N TRP A 17 -3.49 -8.20 -1.53
CA TRP A 17 -4.81 -8.09 -2.12
C TRP A 17 -4.99 -9.12 -3.21
N GLU A 18 -6.20 -9.64 -3.33
CA GLU A 18 -6.65 -10.35 -4.51
C GLU A 18 -7.83 -9.58 -5.11
N ALA A 19 -7.66 -9.09 -6.33
CA ALA A 19 -8.74 -8.44 -7.05
C ALA A 19 -9.75 -9.50 -7.53
N LYS A 20 -11.02 -9.14 -7.58
CA LYS A 20 -12.04 -9.96 -8.26
C LYS A 20 -11.64 -10.12 -9.72
N PRO A 21 -11.98 -11.25 -10.37
CA PRO A 21 -11.50 -11.57 -11.73
C PRO A 21 -11.74 -10.46 -12.77
N ASP A 22 -12.88 -9.77 -12.69
CA ASP A 22 -13.24 -8.73 -13.65
C ASP A 22 -12.70 -7.35 -13.29
N GLU A 23 -11.99 -7.24 -12.16
CA GLU A 23 -11.62 -5.95 -11.57
C GLU A 23 -10.10 -5.70 -11.57
N VAL A 24 -9.31 -6.58 -12.16
CA VAL A 24 -7.84 -6.47 -12.11
C VAL A 24 -7.34 -5.16 -12.69
N ASP A 25 -7.81 -4.80 -13.89
CA ASP A 25 -7.38 -3.56 -14.55
C ASP A 25 -7.82 -2.32 -13.78
N ALA A 26 -9.03 -2.35 -13.23
CA ALA A 26 -9.55 -1.26 -12.42
C ALA A 26 -8.72 -1.07 -11.13
N VAL A 27 -8.40 -2.16 -10.44
CA VAL A 27 -7.55 -2.11 -9.24
C VAL A 27 -6.17 -1.57 -9.60
N GLN A 28 -5.58 -2.04 -10.70
CA GLN A 28 -4.28 -1.55 -11.16
C GLN A 28 -4.30 -0.03 -11.40
N ALA A 29 -5.33 0.47 -12.08
CA ALA A 29 -5.46 1.89 -12.36
C ALA A 29 -5.60 2.72 -11.07
N ILE A 30 -6.38 2.21 -10.10
CA ILE A 30 -6.59 2.89 -8.82
C ILE A 30 -5.26 2.98 -8.04
N VAL A 31 -4.51 1.89 -7.92
CA VAL A 31 -3.26 1.90 -7.16
C VAL A 31 -2.17 2.73 -7.84
N ARG A 32 -2.17 2.82 -9.17
CA ARG A 32 -1.26 3.73 -9.89
C ARG A 32 -1.54 5.19 -9.60
N GLN A 33 -2.80 5.55 -9.46
CA GLN A 33 -3.20 6.90 -9.07
C GLN A 33 -2.87 7.18 -7.61
N PHE A 34 -3.05 6.20 -6.74
CA PHE A 34 -2.83 6.30 -5.30
C PHE A 34 -1.34 6.42 -4.94
N LEU A 35 -0.48 5.65 -5.58
CA LEU A 35 0.93 5.48 -5.21
C LEU A 35 1.71 6.80 -5.05
N PRO A 36 1.70 7.72 -6.02
CA PRO A 36 2.47 8.97 -5.85
C PRO A 36 1.95 9.83 -4.72
N GLN A 37 0.67 9.78 -4.41
CA GLN A 37 0.09 10.53 -3.30
C GLN A 37 0.54 9.95 -1.95
N ALA A 38 0.57 8.63 -1.84
CA ALA A 38 1.07 7.96 -0.65
C ALA A 38 2.56 8.26 -0.43
N GLN A 39 3.35 8.24 -1.49
CA GLN A 39 4.79 8.51 -1.42
C GLN A 39 5.12 9.94 -0.97
N ARG A 40 4.20 10.88 -1.12
CA ARG A 40 4.40 12.29 -0.72
C ARG A 40 4.01 12.57 0.73
N GLU A 41 3.41 11.63 1.41
CA GLU A 41 3.02 11.84 2.82
C GLU A 41 4.27 12.03 3.68
N PRO A 42 4.28 13.03 4.58
CA PRO A 42 5.50 13.36 5.35
C PRO A 42 6.01 12.21 6.22
N GLY A 43 5.13 11.35 6.69
CA GLY A 43 5.50 10.23 7.56
C GLY A 43 5.85 8.95 6.82
N VAL A 44 5.81 8.94 5.49
CA VAL A 44 6.12 7.77 4.67
C VAL A 44 7.60 7.78 4.28
N LYS A 45 8.33 6.74 4.69
CA LYS A 45 9.74 6.57 4.32
C LYS A 45 9.89 5.81 2.99
N ALA A 46 9.02 4.84 2.75
CA ALA A 46 8.96 4.08 1.50
C ALA A 46 7.54 3.58 1.29
N PHE A 47 7.13 3.53 0.05
CA PHE A 47 5.83 2.99 -0.32
C PHE A 47 5.93 2.36 -1.69
N GLN A 48 5.72 1.06 -1.78
CA GLN A 48 5.81 0.30 -3.02
C GLN A 48 4.57 -0.56 -3.19
N ILE A 49 4.08 -0.65 -4.41
CA ILE A 49 2.97 -1.52 -4.78
C ILE A 49 3.45 -2.42 -5.90
N HIS A 50 3.28 -3.72 -5.71
CA HIS A 50 3.73 -4.74 -6.64
C HIS A 50 2.54 -5.55 -7.12
N GLN A 51 2.62 -6.02 -8.36
CA GLN A 51 1.63 -6.92 -8.94
C GLN A 51 2.36 -8.21 -9.34
N SER A 52 1.78 -9.35 -9.02
CA SER A 52 2.37 -10.65 -9.37
C SER A 52 2.45 -10.79 -10.90
N THR A 53 3.58 -11.28 -11.39
CA THR A 53 3.77 -11.49 -12.82
C THR A 53 3.06 -12.75 -13.32
N SER A 54 2.89 -13.75 -12.46
CA SER A 54 2.22 -15.00 -12.81
C SER A 54 0.73 -15.02 -12.49
N GLU A 55 0.32 -14.22 -11.49
CA GLU A 55 -1.07 -14.13 -11.03
C GLU A 55 -1.47 -12.65 -10.92
N PRO A 56 -1.83 -12.00 -12.06
CA PRO A 56 -2.02 -10.54 -12.11
C PRO A 56 -3.10 -9.99 -11.17
N HIS A 57 -3.99 -10.83 -10.66
CA HIS A 57 -5.01 -10.42 -9.71
C HIS A 57 -4.46 -10.26 -8.29
N LYS A 58 -3.19 -10.63 -8.03
CA LYS A 58 -2.55 -10.52 -6.73
C LYS A 58 -1.64 -9.31 -6.68
N PHE A 59 -1.82 -8.50 -5.64
CA PHE A 59 -1.04 -7.30 -5.37
C PHE A 59 -0.40 -7.39 -3.99
N PHE A 60 0.80 -6.83 -3.86
CA PHE A 60 1.55 -6.78 -2.62
C PHE A 60 2.01 -5.36 -2.36
N PHE A 61 1.78 -4.89 -1.12
CA PHE A 61 2.18 -3.56 -0.67
C PHE A 61 3.30 -3.69 0.34
N TYR A 62 4.36 -2.90 0.15
CA TYR A 62 5.43 -2.75 1.11
C TYR A 62 5.51 -1.28 1.50
N GLU A 63 5.24 -0.99 2.78
CA GLU A 63 5.09 0.37 3.28
C GLU A 63 5.96 0.54 4.51
N VAL A 64 6.75 1.61 4.55
CA VAL A 64 7.56 1.95 5.73
C VAL A 64 7.15 3.35 6.18
N PHE A 65 6.64 3.43 7.41
CA PHE A 65 6.22 4.66 8.05
C PHE A 65 7.23 5.06 9.13
N LYS A 66 7.31 6.36 9.38
CA LYS A 66 8.16 6.91 10.44
C LYS A 66 7.82 6.27 11.79
N ASP A 67 6.52 6.14 12.09
CA ASP A 67 5.99 5.61 13.34
C ASP A 67 4.50 5.22 13.18
N GLU A 68 3.89 4.78 14.26
CA GLU A 68 2.48 4.41 14.26
C GLU A 68 1.56 5.61 13.99
N ALA A 69 1.94 6.80 14.47
CA ALA A 69 1.17 8.02 14.23
C ALA A 69 1.13 8.34 12.72
N ALA A 70 2.25 8.16 12.01
CA ALA A 70 2.31 8.37 10.57
C ALA A 70 1.41 7.38 9.81
N PHE A 71 1.33 6.14 10.26
CA PHE A 71 0.42 5.16 9.68
C PHE A 71 -1.04 5.55 9.94
N ALA A 72 -1.36 6.00 11.14
CA ALA A 72 -2.70 6.50 11.45
C ALA A 72 -3.07 7.70 10.56
N ASP A 73 -2.15 8.64 10.37
CA ASP A 73 -2.34 9.79 9.49
C ASP A 73 -2.59 9.36 8.04
N HIS A 74 -1.84 8.36 7.57
CA HIS A 74 -2.00 7.78 6.24
C HIS A 74 -3.44 7.33 6.01
N GLN A 75 -4.03 6.65 6.98
CA GLN A 75 -5.40 6.13 6.89
C GLN A 75 -6.46 7.23 6.95
N GLN A 76 -6.09 8.45 7.36
CA GLN A 76 -6.99 9.61 7.42
C GLN A 76 -6.88 10.52 6.20
N THR A 77 -5.96 10.24 5.27
CA THR A 77 -5.81 11.06 4.06
C THR A 77 -7.02 10.91 3.15
N ASP A 78 -7.30 11.96 2.37
CA ASP A 78 -8.38 11.93 1.39
C ASP A 78 -8.14 10.87 0.32
N HIS A 79 -6.89 10.74 -0.15
CA HIS A 79 -6.56 9.75 -1.17
C HIS A 79 -6.74 8.31 -0.66
N PHE A 80 -6.43 8.03 0.61
CA PHE A 80 -6.69 6.71 1.18
C PHE A 80 -8.20 6.43 1.24
N LYS A 81 -8.96 7.37 1.79
CA LYS A 81 -10.41 7.21 1.96
C LYS A 81 -11.13 7.08 0.61
N THR A 82 -10.74 7.89 -0.36
CA THR A 82 -11.40 7.92 -1.67
C THR A 82 -10.97 6.76 -2.55
N LEU A 83 -9.66 6.58 -2.73
CA LEU A 83 -9.14 5.61 -3.69
C LEU A 83 -9.10 4.19 -3.11
N ILE A 84 -8.67 4.03 -1.87
CA ILE A 84 -8.54 2.70 -1.28
C ILE A 84 -9.89 2.23 -0.73
N VAL A 85 -10.43 2.93 0.26
CA VAL A 85 -11.67 2.50 0.92
C VAL A 85 -12.86 2.60 -0.03
N GLY A 86 -12.97 3.71 -0.74
CA GLY A 86 -14.13 3.99 -1.59
C GLY A 86 -14.14 3.26 -2.92
N GLN A 87 -12.97 3.03 -3.53
CA GLN A 87 -12.89 2.48 -4.88
C GLN A 87 -12.25 1.10 -4.96
N ALA A 88 -11.08 0.90 -4.35
CA ALA A 88 -10.36 -0.37 -4.47
C ALA A 88 -10.99 -1.49 -3.66
N VAL A 89 -11.27 -1.26 -2.39
CA VAL A 89 -11.75 -2.31 -1.48
C VAL A 89 -12.99 -3.05 -2.00
N PRO A 90 -14.01 -2.38 -2.55
CA PRO A 90 -15.17 -3.09 -3.11
C PRO A 90 -14.84 -4.03 -4.28
N LYS A 91 -13.68 -3.87 -4.89
CA LYS A 91 -13.23 -4.66 -6.05
C LYS A 91 -12.33 -5.83 -5.66
N LEU A 92 -12.11 -6.04 -4.36
CA LEU A 92 -11.22 -7.08 -3.87
C LEU A 92 -11.99 -8.32 -3.42
N ALA A 93 -11.47 -9.49 -3.78
CA ALA A 93 -11.93 -10.77 -3.27
C ALA A 93 -11.29 -11.08 -1.92
N LYS A 94 -10.06 -10.59 -1.68
CA LYS A 94 -9.32 -10.86 -0.44
C LYS A 94 -8.42 -9.67 -0.12
N ARG A 95 -8.26 -9.41 1.17
CA ARG A 95 -7.41 -8.34 1.68
C ARG A 95 -6.83 -8.76 3.03
N GLU A 96 -5.50 -8.67 3.15
CA GLU A 96 -4.77 -8.93 4.39
C GLU A 96 -3.78 -7.80 4.63
N ARG A 97 -3.57 -7.43 5.90
CA ARG A 97 -2.61 -6.42 6.30
C ARG A 97 -1.92 -6.84 7.58
N THR A 98 -0.61 -6.66 7.63
CA THR A 98 0.22 -7.01 8.78
C THR A 98 1.17 -5.85 9.10
N GLN A 99 1.32 -5.57 10.40
CA GLN A 99 2.30 -4.60 10.88
C GLN A 99 3.53 -5.35 11.39
N HIS A 100 4.70 -4.78 11.12
CA HIS A 100 6.00 -5.37 11.48
C HIS A 100 6.90 -4.31 12.08
N ARG A 101 7.86 -4.75 12.88
CA ARG A 101 8.96 -3.89 13.31
C ARG A 101 10.26 -4.44 12.75
N PHE A 102 11.26 -3.57 12.63
CA PHE A 102 12.60 -4.02 12.27
C PHE A 102 13.19 -4.88 13.40
N VAL A 103 13.92 -5.90 13.02
CA VAL A 103 14.59 -6.79 13.95
C VAL A 103 15.99 -6.28 14.29
#